data_f4910a058ddce945be95426b6a305e47
#
_entry.id   f4910a058ddce945be95426b6a305e47
#
_cell.length_a   1.000
_cell.length_b   1.000
_cell.length_c   1.000
_cell.angle_alpha   90.00
_cell.angle_beta   90.00
_cell.angle_gamma   90.00
#
_symmetry.space_group_name_H-M   'P 1'
#
loop_
_entity.id
_entity.type
_entity.pdbx_description
1 polymer ?
#
loop_
_entity_poly.entity_id
_entity_poly.type
_entity_poly.pdbx_seq_one_letter_code
_entity_poly.pdbx_strand_id
1 'polypeptide(L)'
;MCANKRKEEKPSHIVSAWSKEDGFCLGQKAVEEKSNEITAIPELLEKIQIKGQVITIDAMGTQKGIAEKIKKKRADYVLALKGNQGTMFEDVKEYFKEKGLLKEIQEKGCYKKTQEKAHSQIETREYYQTEDIGWLGQKKEWRGLKSIVMEKKTLEKDGIQK
;
A
#
# COMPACT_ATOMS: atom_id res chain seq x y z
N MET A 1 21.94 25.61 -42.81
CA MET A 1 20.67 25.39 -42.07
C MET A 1 20.87 24.19 -41.19
N CYS A 2 21.17 24.41 -39.92
CA CYS A 2 21.29 23.32 -38.94
C CYS A 2 19.93 23.08 -38.30
N ALA A 3 19.32 21.94 -38.58
CA ALA A 3 18.10 21.53 -37.89
C ALA A 3 18.42 21.14 -36.45
N ASN A 4 17.95 21.93 -35.52
CA ASN A 4 18.02 21.66 -34.10
C ASN A 4 17.07 20.49 -33.81
N LYS A 5 17.58 19.25 -33.66
CA LYS A 5 16.83 18.13 -33.12
C LYS A 5 16.53 18.45 -31.66
N ARG A 6 15.30 18.85 -31.36
CA ARG A 6 14.77 18.87 -29.99
C ARG A 6 14.93 17.46 -29.45
N LYS A 7 15.78 17.27 -28.44
CA LYS A 7 15.76 16.06 -27.62
C LYS A 7 14.36 15.97 -27.01
N GLU A 8 13.61 14.95 -27.37
CA GLU A 8 12.41 14.59 -26.64
C GLU A 8 12.83 14.28 -25.19
N GLU A 9 12.51 15.19 -24.28
CA GLU A 9 12.68 14.95 -22.86
C GLU A 9 11.69 13.83 -22.48
N LYS A 10 12.21 12.66 -22.16
CA LYS A 10 11.39 11.58 -21.61
C LYS A 10 10.77 12.03 -20.29
N PRO A 11 9.49 11.71 -20.03
CA PRO A 11 8.85 12.07 -18.78
C PRO A 11 9.65 11.48 -17.61
N SER A 12 10.13 12.34 -16.72
CA SER A 12 10.82 11.90 -15.51
C SER A 12 9.81 11.35 -14.50
N HIS A 13 9.98 10.11 -14.08
CA HIS A 13 9.22 9.57 -12.96
C HIS A 13 9.73 10.16 -11.65
N ILE A 14 8.81 10.59 -10.78
CA ILE A 14 9.14 11.17 -9.47
C ILE A 14 8.39 10.39 -8.40
N VAL A 15 9.10 9.93 -7.39
CA VAL A 15 8.52 9.41 -6.15
C VAL A 15 8.44 10.56 -5.15
N SER A 16 7.25 10.78 -4.59
CA SER A 16 6.99 11.84 -3.62
C SER A 16 6.48 11.25 -2.31
N ALA A 17 6.94 11.77 -1.19
CA ALA A 17 6.39 11.50 0.13
C ALA A 17 5.47 12.65 0.54
N TRP A 18 4.22 12.33 0.84
CA TRP A 18 3.19 13.30 1.18
C TRP A 18 2.70 13.10 2.61
N SER A 19 2.65 14.17 3.42
CA SER A 19 1.97 14.15 4.70
C SER A 19 0.46 14.33 4.48
N LYS A 20 -0.32 13.31 4.84
CA LYS A 20 -1.79 13.38 4.74
C LYS A 20 -2.39 14.32 5.78
N GLU A 21 -1.81 14.36 6.97
CA GLU A 21 -2.28 15.19 8.09
C GLU A 21 -1.99 16.67 7.84
N ASP A 22 -0.77 16.99 7.41
CA ASP A 22 -0.33 18.37 7.21
C ASP A 22 -0.64 18.92 5.82
N GLY A 23 -0.95 18.06 4.84
CA GLY A 23 -1.32 18.46 3.49
C GLY A 23 -0.16 18.99 2.65
N PHE A 24 1.09 18.58 2.90
CA PHE A 24 2.25 19.00 2.11
C PHE A 24 3.22 17.87 1.76
N CYS A 25 4.07 18.12 0.76
CA CYS A 25 5.09 17.19 0.31
C CYS A 25 6.32 17.25 1.23
N LEU A 26 6.66 16.13 1.86
CA LEU A 26 7.84 16.00 2.74
C LEU A 26 9.14 15.87 1.96
N GLY A 27 9.08 15.41 0.73
CA GLY A 27 10.25 15.25 -0.12
C GLY A 27 9.92 14.53 -1.41
N GLN A 28 10.83 14.65 -2.36
CA GLN A 28 10.73 14.03 -3.68
C GLN A 28 12.06 13.43 -4.12
N LYS A 29 12.01 12.39 -4.92
CA LYS A 29 13.16 11.77 -5.57
C LYS A 29 12.82 11.43 -7.02
N ALA A 30 13.61 11.94 -7.95
CA ALA A 30 13.52 11.53 -9.33
C ALA A 30 14.00 10.08 -9.47
N VAL A 31 13.28 9.29 -10.26
CA VAL A 31 13.67 7.93 -10.63
C VAL A 31 14.60 8.03 -11.84
N GLU A 32 15.83 7.57 -11.71
CA GLU A 32 16.80 7.57 -12.80
C GLU A 32 16.40 6.60 -13.91
N GLU A 33 16.80 6.86 -15.15
CA GLU A 33 16.43 6.03 -16.33
C GLU A 33 16.71 4.53 -16.19
N LYS A 34 17.71 4.16 -15.38
CA LYS A 34 18.11 2.76 -15.11
C LYS A 34 17.62 2.23 -13.77
N SER A 35 16.83 3.00 -13.03
CA SER A 35 16.29 2.64 -11.72
C SER A 35 14.75 2.57 -11.77
N ASN A 36 14.17 2.10 -10.69
CA ASN A 36 12.73 2.03 -10.52
C ASN A 36 12.33 2.61 -9.15
N GLU A 37 11.04 2.69 -8.88
CA GLU A 37 10.51 3.17 -7.60
C GLU A 37 11.05 2.38 -6.40
N ILE A 38 11.34 1.08 -6.58
CA ILE A 38 11.89 0.21 -5.53
C ILE A 38 13.23 0.73 -5.01
N THR A 39 14.05 1.34 -5.87
CA THR A 39 15.33 1.96 -5.50
C THR A 39 15.16 3.38 -4.98
N ALA A 40 14.24 4.16 -5.55
CA ALA A 40 14.02 5.55 -5.16
C ALA A 40 13.35 5.70 -3.77
N ILE A 41 12.41 4.81 -3.41
CA ILE A 41 11.72 4.84 -2.11
C ILE A 41 12.70 4.76 -0.93
N PRO A 42 13.63 3.79 -0.86
CA PRO A 42 14.60 3.74 0.22
C PRO A 42 15.46 5.00 0.36
N GLU A 43 15.86 5.62 -0.75
CA GLU A 43 16.64 6.86 -0.74
C GLU A 43 15.82 8.06 -0.25
N LEU A 44 14.54 8.13 -0.66
CA LEU A 44 13.62 9.16 -0.18
C LEU A 44 13.38 9.01 1.34
N LEU A 45 13.14 7.78 1.81
CA LEU A 45 12.96 7.50 3.23
C LEU A 45 14.17 7.89 4.08
N GLU A 46 15.42 7.86 3.54
CA GLU A 46 16.58 8.34 4.28
C GLU A 46 16.54 9.85 4.54
N LYS A 47 16.02 10.62 3.60
CA LYS A 47 16.05 12.08 3.62
C LYS A 47 14.95 12.70 4.49
N ILE A 48 13.89 11.93 4.82
CA ILE A 48 12.74 12.44 5.57
C ILE A 48 12.69 11.89 6.98
N GLN A 49 12.14 12.66 7.90
CA GLN A 49 11.94 12.23 9.28
C GLN A 49 10.58 11.54 9.40
N ILE A 50 10.60 10.23 9.71
CA ILE A 50 9.39 9.40 9.76
C ILE A 50 9.17 8.70 11.10
N LYS A 51 9.98 9.02 12.13
CA LYS A 51 9.85 8.39 13.45
C LYS A 51 8.45 8.58 14.02
N GLY A 52 7.81 7.49 14.41
CA GLY A 52 6.44 7.49 14.99
C GLY A 52 5.33 7.63 13.95
N GLN A 53 5.66 7.74 12.66
CA GLN A 53 4.68 7.85 11.59
C GLN A 53 4.25 6.49 11.04
N VAL A 54 3.11 6.44 10.37
CA VAL A 54 2.64 5.29 9.59
C VAL A 54 2.86 5.60 8.11
N ILE A 55 3.67 4.80 7.44
CA ILE A 55 4.02 4.96 6.02
C ILE A 55 3.13 4.04 5.19
N THR A 56 2.37 4.62 4.27
CA THR A 56 1.57 3.86 3.30
C THR A 56 2.27 3.81 1.95
N ILE A 57 2.38 2.64 1.37
CA ILE A 57 3.04 2.43 0.06
C ILE A 57 2.17 1.47 -0.75
N ASP A 58 2.08 1.73 -2.05
CA ASP A 58 1.37 0.86 -2.98
C ASP A 58 2.09 -0.47 -3.24
N ALA A 59 1.51 -1.32 -4.09
CA ALA A 59 2.02 -2.66 -4.30
C ALA A 59 3.42 -2.70 -4.93
N MET A 60 3.80 -1.72 -5.74
CA MET A 60 5.12 -1.70 -6.38
C MET A 60 6.24 -1.52 -5.33
N GLY A 61 6.00 -0.66 -4.34
CA GLY A 61 6.91 -0.43 -3.23
C GLY A 61 6.76 -1.44 -2.07
N THR A 62 5.89 -2.44 -2.19
CA THR A 62 5.75 -3.50 -1.18
C THR A 62 6.91 -4.48 -1.30
N GLN A 63 8.01 -4.16 -0.60
CA GLN A 63 9.28 -4.90 -0.59
C GLN A 63 9.79 -5.10 0.84
N LYS A 64 10.35 -6.28 1.12
CA LYS A 64 10.89 -6.65 2.46
C LYS A 64 11.93 -5.65 2.95
N GLY A 65 12.84 -5.22 2.08
CA GLY A 65 13.87 -4.23 2.40
C GLY A 65 13.31 -2.86 2.76
N ILE A 66 12.20 -2.45 2.11
CA ILE A 66 11.51 -1.19 2.42
C ILE A 66 10.81 -1.29 3.79
N ALA A 67 10.12 -2.38 4.07
CA ALA A 67 9.52 -2.65 5.38
C ALA A 67 10.58 -2.62 6.51
N GLU A 68 11.71 -3.27 6.30
CA GLU A 68 12.83 -3.26 7.25
C GLU A 68 13.37 -1.84 7.48
N LYS A 69 13.54 -1.05 6.42
CA LYS A 69 14.03 0.32 6.51
C LYS A 69 13.09 1.22 7.30
N ILE A 70 11.79 1.14 7.06
CA ILE A 70 10.77 1.87 7.80
C ILE A 70 10.85 1.51 9.30
N LYS A 71 10.93 0.22 9.62
CA LYS A 71 11.03 -0.24 11.01
C LYS A 71 12.36 0.18 11.68
N LYS A 72 13.48 0.21 10.97
CA LYS A 72 14.76 0.75 11.47
C LYS A 72 14.66 2.24 11.84
N LYS A 73 13.86 3.01 11.10
CA LYS A 73 13.58 4.43 11.37
C LYS A 73 12.50 4.64 12.44
N ARG A 74 12.06 3.59 13.14
CA ARG A 74 11.06 3.61 14.21
C ARG A 74 9.69 4.14 13.74
N ALA A 75 9.32 3.83 12.52
CA ALA A 75 8.01 4.06 11.92
C ALA A 75 7.25 2.74 11.76
N ASP A 76 5.96 2.83 11.49
CA ASP A 76 5.10 1.72 11.11
C ASP A 76 4.73 1.79 9.62
N TYR A 77 4.17 0.72 9.08
CA TYR A 77 3.82 0.68 7.66
C TYR A 77 2.47 0.03 7.39
N VAL A 78 1.84 0.47 6.30
CA VAL A 78 0.74 -0.23 5.62
C VAL A 78 1.16 -0.40 4.16
N LEU A 79 1.42 -1.63 3.75
CA LEU A 79 1.89 -1.97 2.41
C LEU A 79 0.79 -2.73 1.66
N ALA A 80 0.50 -2.30 0.43
CA ALA A 80 -0.50 -2.97 -0.39
C ALA A 80 0.05 -4.29 -0.94
N LEU A 81 -0.55 -5.40 -0.53
CA LEU A 81 -0.19 -6.74 -1.00
C LEU A 81 -0.93 -7.06 -2.31
N LYS A 82 -0.21 -7.43 -3.34
CA LYS A 82 -0.73 -7.87 -4.64
C LYS A 82 0.11 -9.01 -5.21
N GLY A 83 -0.18 -9.44 -6.42
CA GLY A 83 0.49 -10.57 -7.10
C GLY A 83 2.01 -10.44 -7.28
N ASN A 84 2.62 -9.26 -7.07
CA ASN A 84 4.07 -9.09 -7.04
C ASN A 84 4.74 -9.81 -5.85
N GLN A 85 3.96 -10.17 -4.82
CA GLN A 85 4.38 -10.98 -3.67
C GLN A 85 3.69 -12.38 -3.73
N GLY A 86 3.72 -13.01 -4.90
CA GLY A 86 3.00 -14.21 -5.34
C GLY A 86 2.49 -15.14 -4.23
N THR A 87 3.39 -15.90 -3.61
CA THR A 87 3.01 -16.89 -2.58
C THR A 87 2.29 -16.25 -1.39
N MET A 88 2.82 -15.15 -0.85
CA MET A 88 2.18 -14.47 0.28
C MET A 88 0.80 -13.93 -0.08
N PHE A 89 0.64 -13.41 -1.30
CA PHE A 89 -0.65 -12.90 -1.77
C PHE A 89 -1.69 -14.01 -1.88
N GLU A 90 -1.34 -15.16 -2.45
CA GLU A 90 -2.27 -16.30 -2.57
C GLU A 90 -2.61 -16.89 -1.20
N ASP A 91 -1.64 -17.03 -0.29
CA ASP A 91 -1.87 -17.52 1.08
C ASP A 91 -2.86 -16.59 1.83
N VAL A 92 -2.65 -15.29 1.78
CA VAL A 92 -3.54 -14.30 2.43
C VAL A 92 -4.92 -14.28 1.79
N LYS A 93 -4.99 -14.37 0.47
CA LYS A 93 -6.25 -14.42 -0.27
C LYS A 93 -7.06 -15.68 0.06
N GLU A 94 -6.40 -16.83 0.19
CA GLU A 94 -7.06 -18.07 0.57
C GLU A 94 -7.57 -18.02 2.01
N TYR A 95 -6.78 -17.49 2.94
CA TYR A 95 -7.18 -17.29 4.33
C TYR A 95 -8.48 -16.50 4.45
N PHE A 96 -8.62 -15.38 3.75
CA PHE A 96 -9.84 -14.57 3.80
C PHE A 96 -11.06 -15.19 3.09
N LYS A 97 -10.90 -16.31 2.37
CA LYS A 97 -12.01 -17.09 1.82
C LYS A 97 -12.59 -18.09 2.82
N GLU A 98 -11.93 -18.32 3.94
CA GLU A 98 -12.39 -19.26 4.94
C GLU A 98 -13.80 -18.92 5.42
N LYS A 99 -14.66 -19.94 5.42
CA LYS A 99 -16.08 -19.77 5.75
C LYS A 99 -16.25 -19.38 7.21
N GLY A 100 -16.91 -18.25 7.44
CA GLY A 100 -17.19 -17.74 8.79
C GLY A 100 -16.13 -16.75 9.32
N LEU A 101 -14.91 -16.73 8.77
CA LEU A 101 -13.84 -15.85 9.22
C LEU A 101 -14.22 -14.37 9.24
N LEU A 102 -14.83 -13.87 8.17
CA LEU A 102 -15.22 -12.46 8.09
C LEU A 102 -16.25 -12.08 9.17
N LYS A 103 -17.16 -13.01 9.49
CA LYS A 103 -18.13 -12.80 10.56
C LYS A 103 -17.43 -12.76 11.93
N GLU A 104 -16.49 -13.66 12.16
CA GLU A 104 -15.69 -13.69 13.38
C GLU A 104 -14.89 -12.40 13.57
N ILE A 105 -14.28 -11.87 12.51
CA ILE A 105 -13.55 -10.59 12.53
C ILE A 105 -14.51 -9.43 12.87
N GLN A 106 -15.73 -9.42 12.33
CA GLN A 106 -16.75 -8.42 12.67
C GLN A 106 -17.15 -8.50 14.13
N GLU A 107 -17.42 -9.69 14.64
CA GLU A 107 -17.80 -9.92 16.04
C GLU A 107 -16.71 -9.49 17.03
N LYS A 108 -15.43 -9.63 16.64
CA LYS A 108 -14.27 -9.14 17.41
C LYS A 108 -14.05 -7.63 17.31
N GLY A 109 -14.86 -6.90 16.54
CA GLY A 109 -14.74 -5.45 16.37
C GLY A 109 -13.56 -5.01 15.48
N CYS A 110 -12.92 -5.92 14.75
CA CYS A 110 -11.82 -5.63 13.81
C CYS A 110 -12.32 -5.41 12.38
N TYR A 111 -13.42 -4.70 12.25
CA TYR A 111 -14.13 -4.40 11.00
C TYR A 111 -14.48 -2.92 10.90
N LYS A 112 -14.37 -2.36 9.70
CA LYS A 112 -14.82 -1.00 9.40
C LYS A 112 -15.49 -0.95 8.05
N LYS A 113 -16.61 -0.23 7.96
CA LYS A 113 -17.31 0.05 6.71
C LYS A 113 -17.34 1.56 6.49
N THR A 114 -17.06 1.99 5.26
CA THR A 114 -17.23 3.38 4.81
C THR A 114 -18.10 3.39 3.56
N GLN A 115 -18.87 4.46 3.37
CA GLN A 115 -19.65 4.70 2.16
C GLN A 115 -19.42 6.13 1.71
N GLU A 116 -19.13 6.29 0.44
CA GLU A 116 -18.97 7.58 -0.22
C GLU A 116 -19.88 7.64 -1.45
N LYS A 117 -20.56 8.77 -1.63
CA LYS A 117 -21.39 9.03 -2.81
C LYS A 117 -20.68 10.06 -3.67
N ALA A 118 -20.34 9.68 -4.89
CA ALA A 118 -19.73 10.56 -5.89
C ALA A 118 -20.34 10.27 -7.28
N HIS A 119 -20.71 11.30 -8.02
CA HIS A 119 -21.15 11.20 -9.42
C HIS A 119 -22.17 10.08 -9.69
N SER A 120 -23.28 10.05 -8.92
CA SER A 120 -24.35 9.05 -9.03
C SER A 120 -23.94 7.60 -8.76
N GLN A 121 -22.78 7.40 -8.11
CA GLN A 121 -22.32 6.09 -7.65
C GLN A 121 -22.17 6.10 -6.14
N ILE A 122 -22.48 4.97 -5.51
CA ILE A 122 -22.19 4.73 -4.10
C ILE A 122 -21.03 3.74 -4.06
N GLU A 123 -19.92 4.19 -3.48
CA GLU A 123 -18.75 3.35 -3.21
C GLU A 123 -18.80 2.90 -1.75
N THR A 124 -18.89 1.59 -1.55
CA THR A 124 -18.81 0.96 -0.22
C THR A 124 -17.46 0.27 -0.11
N ARG A 125 -16.72 0.56 0.96
CA ARG A 125 -15.49 -0.14 1.32
C ARG A 125 -15.65 -0.78 2.69
N GLU A 126 -15.31 -2.05 2.76
CA GLU A 126 -15.31 -2.87 3.96
C GLU A 126 -13.90 -3.34 4.23
N TYR A 127 -13.41 -3.13 5.46
CA TYR A 127 -12.07 -3.49 5.90
C TYR A 127 -12.18 -4.54 6.99
N TYR A 128 -11.47 -5.65 6.81
CA TYR A 128 -11.39 -6.77 7.75
C TYR A 128 -9.95 -6.96 8.16
N GLN A 129 -9.63 -6.74 9.45
CA GLN A 129 -8.28 -6.83 9.97
C GLN A 129 -8.14 -8.03 10.90
N THR A 130 -7.01 -8.73 10.82
CA THR A 130 -6.65 -9.78 11.77
C THR A 130 -5.17 -9.71 12.16
N GLU A 131 -4.89 -10.01 13.43
CA GLU A 131 -3.54 -10.19 13.96
C GLU A 131 -3.18 -11.68 14.05
N ASP A 132 -4.15 -12.58 13.79
CA ASP A 132 -3.91 -14.02 13.68
C ASP A 132 -3.20 -14.35 12.36
N ILE A 133 -1.89 -14.15 12.37
CA ILE A 133 -0.97 -14.38 11.25
C ILE A 133 0.14 -15.38 11.59
N GLY A 134 -0.09 -16.23 12.62
CA GLY A 134 0.86 -17.27 13.03
C GLY A 134 1.10 -18.32 11.94
N TRP A 135 0.10 -18.56 11.13
CA TRP A 135 0.09 -19.49 10.01
C TRP A 135 0.87 -19.00 8.78
N LEU A 136 1.11 -17.69 8.65
CA LEU A 136 1.76 -17.09 7.48
C LEU A 136 3.26 -17.41 7.48
N GLY A 137 3.69 -18.32 6.61
CA GLY A 137 5.08 -18.81 6.54
C GLY A 137 6.11 -17.69 6.33
N GLN A 138 5.78 -16.69 5.52
CA GLN A 138 6.64 -15.55 5.21
C GLN A 138 6.66 -14.45 6.28
N LYS A 139 5.89 -14.57 7.36
CA LYS A 139 5.80 -13.55 8.43
C LYS A 139 7.17 -13.09 8.93
N LYS A 140 8.10 -14.02 9.12
CA LYS A 140 9.44 -13.73 9.66
C LYS A 140 10.31 -12.89 8.72
N GLU A 141 10.00 -12.89 7.43
CA GLU A 141 10.72 -12.14 6.40
C GLU A 141 10.28 -10.66 6.34
N TRP A 142 9.12 -10.35 6.92
CA TRP A 142 8.56 -9.01 6.96
C TRP A 142 8.73 -8.39 8.33
N ARG A 143 9.81 -7.64 8.51
CA ARG A 143 10.14 -7.06 9.81
C ARG A 143 8.99 -6.20 10.35
N GLY A 144 8.45 -6.60 11.51
CA GLY A 144 7.39 -5.87 12.20
C GLY A 144 5.98 -6.06 11.62
N LEU A 145 5.76 -7.08 10.80
CA LEU A 145 4.43 -7.47 10.35
C LEU A 145 3.59 -7.94 11.55
N LYS A 146 2.51 -7.26 11.85
CA LYS A 146 1.63 -7.52 12.99
C LYS A 146 0.25 -8.00 12.59
N SER A 147 -0.27 -7.51 11.46
CA SER A 147 -1.63 -7.80 11.01
C SER A 147 -1.71 -7.81 9.49
N ILE A 148 -2.76 -8.41 8.97
CA ILE A 148 -3.18 -8.31 7.57
C ILE A 148 -4.58 -7.72 7.51
N VAL A 149 -4.86 -7.01 6.41
CA VAL A 149 -6.15 -6.37 6.18
C VAL A 149 -6.65 -6.74 4.78
N MET A 150 -7.91 -7.16 4.69
CA MET A 150 -8.62 -7.29 3.42
C MET A 150 -9.52 -6.07 3.23
N GLU A 151 -9.41 -5.42 2.07
CA GLU A 151 -10.36 -4.42 1.61
C GLU A 151 -11.31 -5.06 0.58
N LYS A 152 -12.61 -4.95 0.83
CA LYS A 152 -13.66 -5.31 -0.13
C LYS A 152 -14.32 -4.04 -0.61
N LYS A 153 -14.21 -3.76 -1.91
CA LYS A 153 -14.83 -2.59 -2.55
C LYS A 153 -16.04 -3.01 -3.36
N THR A 154 -17.17 -2.34 -3.15
CA THR A 154 -18.40 -2.52 -3.91
C THR A 154 -18.83 -1.18 -4.48
N LEU A 155 -19.18 -1.17 -5.76
CA LEU A 155 -19.69 0.00 -6.46
C LEU A 155 -21.15 -0.25 -6.84
N GLU A 156 -22.04 0.65 -6.45
CA GLU A 156 -23.43 0.67 -6.87
C GLU A 156 -23.64 1.87 -7.79
N LYS A 157 -24.13 1.60 -8.99
CA LYS A 157 -24.53 2.61 -9.95
C LYS A 157 -25.96 2.33 -10.41
N ASP A 158 -26.85 3.33 -10.30
CA ASP A 158 -28.25 3.23 -10.71
C ASP A 158 -28.99 2.02 -10.10
N GLY A 159 -28.65 1.65 -8.85
CA GLY A 159 -29.23 0.50 -8.15
C GLY A 159 -28.68 -0.87 -8.55
N ILE A 160 -27.64 -0.93 -9.37
CA ILE A 160 -26.97 -2.17 -9.78
C ILE A 160 -25.61 -2.27 -9.05
N GLN A 161 -25.44 -3.30 -8.23
CA GLN A 161 -24.14 -3.62 -7.59
C GLN A 161 -23.20 -4.26 -8.62
N LYS A 162 -21.96 -3.81 -8.66
CA LYS A 162 -20.84 -4.42 -9.38
C LYS A 162 -19.70 -4.73 -8.44
#